data_ba76054a8e370d3d1e7baf8aafe5771a
#
_entry.id   ba76054a8e370d3d1e7baf8aafe5771a
#
_cell.length_a   1.000
_cell.length_b   1.000
_cell.length_c   1.000
_cell.angle_alpha   90.00
_cell.angle_beta   90.00
_cell.angle_gamma   90.00
#
_symmetry.space_group_name_H-M   'P 1'
#
loop_
_entity.id
_entity.type
_entity.pdbx_description
1 polymer ?
#
loop_
_entity_poly.entity_id
_entity_poly.type
_entity_poly.pdbx_seq_one_letter_code
_entity_poly.pdbx_strand_id
1 'polypeptide(L)'
;MFRVTCTVAGLFSIFAAFALYAAAPSQNEPVLQEELPVFPTPGKVGFGEGVFMCTSAVRIETQGVKGPAFVSAIRDELKQFRTSATRKKGAIDLVLDSTVSIPREGYTLVVTPDRITVTASALPGLFYGKQSLLQLIRYNHGTIPACRIEDAPRMGWRGFMLDESRHFFGKQKVFQVLDRMAELKLNVFHWHLTDEPGWRIEIKRYPKLTTVGARGVWEDSTTAPQFYTQEEIREVIRYAADRNIMVVPEIDMPGHACAAGRAYPEISSGGKGRWKDFTFNPAKEETYQFLSNILTEVAALFPSPYIHIGGDEVHYGNQVWFTDPQIQAFIREKGLADEVEFEHYFMRRMVDSIVSKGKTVIAWDEIVDAGISPDKAVVMWWRHDKPAQLRKALDGGYRILLTPRLPLYFDFVEHPKHVYGRHDAYTTLESVFRFTDTLAPMWKGREGQILGLQANMWTERIADERRLDYMTFPRLVAAAEVAWADPDQKDYNRFLKKLPVYLHDLDRLGIYYYDPFDPARRPEPWGPDQGATPPE
;
A
#
# COMPACT_ATOMS: atom_id res chain seq x y z
N MET A 1 12.46 78.11 23.76
CA MET A 1 11.70 79.06 22.91
C MET A 1 11.24 78.33 21.65
N PHE A 2 10.00 78.58 21.31
CA PHE A 2 9.23 78.10 20.15
C PHE A 2 8.86 76.61 20.08
N ARG A 3 7.61 76.36 20.44
CA ARG A 3 6.76 75.21 20.05
C ARG A 3 6.35 75.43 18.59
N VAL A 4 6.35 74.32 17.81
CA VAL A 4 5.51 74.19 16.61
C VAL A 4 4.79 72.86 16.69
N THR A 5 3.50 72.99 16.84
CA THR A 5 2.51 71.92 16.76
C THR A 5 2.21 71.63 15.28
N CYS A 6 2.35 70.43 14.81
CA CYS A 6 1.77 69.96 13.55
C CYS A 6 0.84 68.78 13.80
N THR A 7 -0.43 69.04 13.60
CA THR A 7 -1.54 68.05 13.62
C THR A 7 -1.54 67.31 12.28
N VAL A 8 -1.44 65.99 12.31
CA VAL A 8 -1.71 65.16 11.13
C VAL A 8 -2.88 64.25 11.45
N ALA A 9 -3.96 64.45 10.71
CA ALA A 9 -5.17 63.61 10.75
C ALA A 9 -4.86 62.25 10.11
N GLY A 10 -4.98 61.20 10.88
CA GLY A 10 -4.86 59.83 10.39
C GLY A 10 -6.23 59.27 9.94
N LEU A 11 -6.35 58.99 8.66
CA LEU A 11 -7.45 58.19 8.12
C LEU A 11 -7.30 56.74 8.57
N PHE A 12 -8.23 56.27 9.39
CA PHE A 12 -8.43 54.84 9.66
C PHE A 12 -9.17 54.21 8.49
N SER A 13 -8.49 53.47 7.65
CA SER A 13 -9.11 52.53 6.70
C SER A 13 -9.42 51.23 7.43
N ILE A 14 -10.69 50.97 7.70
CA ILE A 14 -11.19 49.72 8.23
C ILE A 14 -11.23 48.70 7.07
N PHE A 15 -10.26 47.80 7.01
CA PHE A 15 -10.36 46.60 6.19
C PHE A 15 -11.27 45.61 6.92
N ALA A 16 -12.52 45.52 6.49
CA ALA A 16 -13.41 44.41 6.86
C ALA A 16 -12.97 43.16 6.08
N ALA A 17 -12.23 42.28 6.74
CA ALA A 17 -11.98 40.94 6.24
C ALA A 17 -13.28 40.13 6.36
N PHE A 18 -14.01 39.96 5.27
CA PHE A 18 -15.05 38.94 5.16
C PHE A 18 -14.39 37.58 5.20
N ALA A 19 -14.39 36.94 6.37
CA ALA A 19 -14.16 35.51 6.50
C ALA A 19 -15.38 34.81 5.87
N LEU A 20 -15.22 34.29 4.67
CA LEU A 20 -16.14 33.30 4.11
C LEU A 20 -15.99 32.03 4.95
N TYR A 21 -16.83 31.90 5.96
CA TYR A 21 -17.11 30.61 6.59
C TYR A 21 -17.80 29.75 5.53
N ALA A 22 -17.07 28.83 4.93
CA ALA A 22 -17.66 27.72 4.21
C ALA A 22 -18.38 26.86 5.26
N ALA A 23 -19.69 26.99 5.33
CA ALA A 23 -20.52 26.11 6.13
C ALA A 23 -20.27 24.66 5.64
N ALA A 24 -20.08 23.73 6.58
CA ALA A 24 -20.06 22.32 6.25
C ALA A 24 -21.35 21.97 5.47
N PRO A 25 -21.26 21.21 4.37
CA PRO A 25 -22.46 20.88 3.59
C PRO A 25 -23.47 20.18 4.47
N SER A 26 -24.73 20.63 4.42
CA SER A 26 -25.83 19.99 5.14
C SER A 26 -25.96 18.54 4.64
N GLN A 27 -26.24 17.60 5.54
CA GLN A 27 -26.29 16.15 5.29
C GLN A 27 -27.33 15.70 4.22
N ASN A 28 -27.98 16.62 3.50
CA ASN A 28 -29.06 16.35 2.55
C ASN A 28 -28.93 17.05 1.20
N GLU A 29 -27.80 17.64 0.85
CA GLU A 29 -27.64 18.12 -0.52
C GLU A 29 -27.38 16.92 -1.45
N PRO A 30 -28.17 16.73 -2.53
CA PRO A 30 -27.89 15.71 -3.52
C PRO A 30 -26.53 16.02 -4.16
N VAL A 31 -25.63 15.03 -4.14
CA VAL A 31 -24.35 15.10 -4.89
C VAL A 31 -24.69 15.54 -6.31
N LEU A 32 -24.07 16.62 -6.76
CA LEU A 32 -24.30 17.23 -8.07
C LEU A 32 -24.34 16.17 -9.17
N GLN A 33 -25.32 16.25 -10.07
CA GLN A 33 -25.55 15.31 -11.20
C GLN A 33 -24.36 15.14 -12.16
N GLU A 34 -23.27 15.83 -11.92
CA GLU A 34 -22.08 15.82 -12.80
C GLU A 34 -20.98 14.87 -12.34
N GLU A 35 -21.02 14.33 -11.12
CA GLU A 35 -19.96 13.46 -10.58
C GLU A 35 -20.54 12.26 -9.82
N LEU A 36 -19.98 11.08 -10.06
CA LEU A 36 -20.30 9.89 -9.28
C LEU A 36 -19.32 9.76 -8.10
N PRO A 37 -19.80 9.46 -6.89
CA PRO A 37 -18.95 9.27 -5.71
C PRO A 37 -18.29 7.88 -5.74
N VAL A 38 -17.48 7.61 -6.74
CA VAL A 38 -16.75 6.34 -6.91
C VAL A 38 -15.25 6.58 -6.80
N PHE A 39 -14.59 5.74 -6.01
CA PHE A 39 -13.14 5.73 -5.83
C PHE A 39 -12.54 4.38 -6.22
N PRO A 40 -11.45 4.37 -6.98
CA PRO A 40 -10.92 5.48 -7.79
C PRO A 40 -11.92 5.98 -8.83
N THR A 41 -11.70 7.23 -9.32
CA THR A 41 -12.54 7.85 -10.36
C THR A 41 -12.58 6.99 -11.60
N PRO A 42 -13.77 6.62 -12.11
CA PRO A 42 -13.90 5.83 -13.33
C PRO A 42 -13.40 6.57 -14.58
N GLY A 43 -12.88 5.82 -15.55
CA GLY A 43 -12.30 6.38 -16.76
C GLY A 43 -13.28 7.13 -17.65
N LYS A 44 -14.51 6.60 -17.84
CA LYS A 44 -15.57 7.28 -18.60
C LYS A 44 -16.90 7.16 -17.91
N VAL A 45 -17.61 8.27 -17.79
CA VAL A 45 -18.95 8.34 -17.20
C VAL A 45 -19.87 9.12 -18.14
N GLY A 46 -21.01 8.53 -18.49
CA GLY A 46 -22.10 9.20 -19.20
C GLY A 46 -23.38 9.10 -18.38
N PHE A 47 -24.11 10.21 -18.20
CA PHE A 47 -25.38 10.23 -17.49
C PHE A 47 -26.56 10.00 -18.43
N GLY A 48 -27.57 9.29 -17.94
CA GLY A 48 -28.85 9.06 -18.58
C GLY A 48 -30.01 9.68 -17.80
N GLU A 49 -31.24 9.43 -18.25
CA GLU A 49 -32.43 9.94 -17.59
C GLU A 49 -32.97 8.95 -16.54
N GLY A 50 -33.37 9.47 -15.38
CA GLY A 50 -34.01 8.74 -14.31
C GLY A 50 -33.01 8.19 -13.29
N VAL A 51 -33.53 7.39 -12.34
CA VAL A 51 -32.77 6.84 -11.22
C VAL A 51 -33.15 5.37 -10.96
N PHE A 52 -32.19 4.56 -10.56
CA PHE A 52 -32.43 3.23 -10.02
C PHE A 52 -32.63 3.32 -8.50
N MET A 53 -33.71 2.73 -8.00
CA MET A 53 -34.00 2.71 -6.57
C MET A 53 -33.64 1.37 -5.98
N CYS A 54 -32.65 1.35 -5.09
CA CYS A 54 -32.27 0.18 -4.32
C CYS A 54 -33.34 -0.18 -3.29
N THR A 55 -33.70 -1.45 -3.23
CA THR A 55 -34.56 -2.02 -2.19
C THR A 55 -34.08 -3.42 -1.86
N SER A 56 -34.48 -3.95 -0.69
CA SER A 56 -34.18 -5.33 -0.31
C SER A 56 -34.82 -6.39 -1.23
N ALA A 57 -35.76 -6.00 -2.10
CA ALA A 57 -36.44 -6.87 -3.07
C ALA A 57 -35.80 -6.87 -4.47
N VAL A 58 -34.70 -6.14 -4.68
CA VAL A 58 -33.94 -6.16 -5.92
C VAL A 58 -33.43 -7.58 -6.19
N ARG A 59 -33.70 -8.11 -7.39
CA ARG A 59 -33.17 -9.42 -7.82
C ARG A 59 -31.72 -9.26 -8.24
N ILE A 60 -30.88 -10.21 -7.84
CA ILE A 60 -29.48 -10.27 -8.27
C ILE A 60 -29.31 -11.54 -9.07
N GLU A 61 -28.91 -11.40 -10.32
CA GLU A 61 -28.68 -12.48 -11.27
C GLU A 61 -27.21 -12.51 -11.68
N THR A 62 -26.67 -13.69 -11.95
CA THR A 62 -25.28 -13.89 -12.37
C THR A 62 -25.25 -14.71 -13.63
N GLN A 63 -24.46 -14.29 -14.61
CA GLN A 63 -24.18 -15.03 -15.83
C GLN A 63 -22.67 -15.29 -15.94
N GLY A 64 -22.27 -16.52 -16.19
CA GLY A 64 -20.86 -16.89 -16.32
C GLY A 64 -20.08 -16.95 -14.98
N VAL A 65 -20.71 -16.58 -13.86
CA VAL A 65 -20.09 -16.57 -12.52
C VAL A 65 -20.78 -17.58 -11.64
N LYS A 66 -19.98 -18.39 -10.93
CA LYS A 66 -20.46 -19.36 -9.93
C LYS A 66 -20.03 -18.92 -8.52
N GLY A 67 -20.95 -19.04 -7.57
CA GLY A 67 -20.67 -18.87 -6.14
C GLY A 67 -21.38 -17.68 -5.48
N PRO A 68 -21.76 -17.82 -4.21
CA PRO A 68 -22.51 -16.81 -3.46
C PRO A 68 -21.68 -15.55 -3.11
N ALA A 69 -20.35 -15.64 -3.06
CA ALA A 69 -19.46 -14.57 -2.60
C ALA A 69 -19.57 -13.27 -3.41
N PHE A 70 -19.82 -13.38 -4.74
CA PHE A 70 -20.04 -12.20 -5.59
C PHE A 70 -21.34 -11.45 -5.27
N VAL A 71 -22.34 -12.16 -4.80
CA VAL A 71 -23.71 -11.66 -4.59
C VAL A 71 -23.95 -11.22 -3.15
N SER A 72 -23.29 -11.87 -2.17
CA SER A 72 -23.54 -11.63 -0.74
C SER A 72 -23.34 -10.17 -0.34
N ALA A 73 -22.20 -9.58 -0.71
CA ALA A 73 -21.89 -8.19 -0.37
C ALA A 73 -22.94 -7.21 -0.91
N ILE A 74 -23.43 -7.43 -2.15
CA ILE A 74 -24.51 -6.58 -2.72
C ILE A 74 -25.81 -6.77 -1.95
N ARG A 75 -26.15 -8.03 -1.61
CA ARG A 75 -27.35 -8.29 -0.80
C ARG A 75 -27.28 -7.65 0.57
N ASP A 76 -26.12 -7.68 1.20
CA ASP A 76 -25.91 -7.10 2.53
C ASP A 76 -26.09 -5.57 2.48
N GLU A 77 -25.57 -4.89 1.45
CA GLU A 77 -25.82 -3.46 1.25
C GLU A 77 -27.29 -3.15 0.97
N LEU A 78 -27.99 -4.01 0.22
CA LEU A 78 -29.41 -3.80 -0.11
C LEU A 78 -30.35 -4.00 1.08
N LYS A 79 -29.97 -4.76 2.13
CA LYS A 79 -30.82 -5.03 3.32
C LYS A 79 -31.22 -3.76 4.07
N GLN A 80 -30.40 -2.71 4.03
CA GLN A 80 -30.71 -1.46 4.70
C GLN A 80 -31.85 -0.67 4.04
N PHE A 81 -32.23 -0.99 2.78
CA PHE A 81 -33.24 -0.27 2.03
C PHE A 81 -34.59 -1.02 2.09
N ARG A 82 -35.63 -0.36 2.63
CA ARG A 82 -36.95 -0.96 2.78
C ARG A 82 -37.63 -1.19 1.43
N THR A 83 -38.32 -2.31 1.28
CA THR A 83 -39.19 -2.57 0.14
C THR A 83 -40.48 -1.81 0.28
N SER A 84 -40.86 -1.06 -0.77
CA SER A 84 -42.20 -0.49 -0.90
C SER A 84 -43.07 -1.41 -1.75
N ALA A 85 -44.27 -1.73 -1.30
CA ALA A 85 -45.21 -2.60 -2.02
C ALA A 85 -45.66 -2.04 -3.38
N THR A 86 -45.51 -0.73 -3.59
CA THR A 86 -45.98 -0.03 -4.79
C THR A 86 -44.88 0.15 -5.87
N ARG A 87 -43.65 -0.23 -5.59
CA ARG A 87 -42.51 -0.04 -6.52
C ARG A 87 -42.23 -1.28 -7.34
N LYS A 88 -41.92 -1.05 -8.62
CA LYS A 88 -41.40 -2.09 -9.54
C LYS A 88 -40.11 -2.70 -9.00
N LYS A 89 -40.01 -4.03 -8.99
CA LYS A 89 -38.81 -4.74 -8.53
C LYS A 89 -37.70 -4.56 -9.57
N GLY A 90 -36.61 -3.88 -9.20
CA GLY A 90 -35.41 -3.75 -10.03
C GLY A 90 -34.61 -5.05 -10.11
N ALA A 91 -33.65 -5.08 -11.03
CA ALA A 91 -32.68 -6.20 -11.15
C ALA A 91 -31.24 -5.67 -11.22
N ILE A 92 -30.31 -6.48 -10.69
CA ILE A 92 -28.87 -6.28 -10.82
C ILE A 92 -28.30 -7.54 -11.47
N ASP A 93 -27.64 -7.37 -12.62
CA ASP A 93 -27.02 -8.47 -13.36
C ASP A 93 -25.50 -8.34 -13.29
N LEU A 94 -24.83 -9.41 -12.93
CA LEU A 94 -23.38 -9.54 -12.98
C LEU A 94 -23.04 -10.51 -14.11
N VAL A 95 -22.46 -10.00 -15.19
CA VAL A 95 -22.22 -10.72 -16.44
C VAL A 95 -20.71 -10.89 -16.67
N LEU A 96 -20.27 -12.15 -16.67
CA LEU A 96 -18.94 -12.52 -17.11
C LEU A 96 -19.05 -13.06 -18.53
N ASP A 97 -18.54 -12.32 -19.51
CA ASP A 97 -18.58 -12.64 -20.92
C ASP A 97 -17.20 -12.46 -21.56
N SER A 98 -16.49 -13.53 -21.79
CA SER A 98 -15.15 -13.51 -22.38
C SER A 98 -15.10 -13.06 -23.84
N THR A 99 -16.25 -12.87 -24.50
CA THR A 99 -16.33 -12.42 -25.89
C THR A 99 -16.32 -10.90 -26.05
N VAL A 100 -16.58 -10.16 -24.97
CA VAL A 100 -16.57 -8.68 -25.02
C VAL A 100 -15.15 -8.13 -25.04
N SER A 101 -14.96 -7.06 -25.81
CA SER A 101 -13.66 -6.37 -25.93
C SER A 101 -13.47 -5.38 -24.78
N ILE A 102 -13.30 -5.93 -23.56
CA ILE A 102 -13.00 -5.18 -22.33
C ILE A 102 -11.67 -5.69 -21.79
N PRO A 103 -10.74 -4.81 -21.33
CA PRO A 103 -9.51 -5.27 -20.69
C PRO A 103 -9.76 -6.25 -19.54
N ARG A 104 -8.81 -7.13 -19.25
CA ARG A 104 -8.95 -8.18 -18.22
C ARG A 104 -9.40 -7.65 -16.85
N GLU A 105 -8.94 -6.48 -16.43
CA GLU A 105 -9.32 -5.81 -15.19
C GLU A 105 -10.37 -4.70 -15.41
N GLY A 106 -10.82 -4.50 -16.63
CA GLY A 106 -11.84 -3.51 -16.98
C GLY A 106 -13.26 -4.04 -16.83
N TYR A 107 -14.21 -3.13 -16.79
CA TYR A 107 -15.65 -3.43 -16.72
C TYR A 107 -16.48 -2.32 -17.38
N THR A 108 -17.73 -2.65 -17.71
CA THR A 108 -18.78 -1.68 -17.94
C THR A 108 -19.85 -1.83 -16.87
N LEU A 109 -20.40 -0.70 -16.39
CA LEU A 109 -21.52 -0.67 -15.46
C LEU A 109 -22.58 0.26 -16.03
N VAL A 110 -23.78 -0.27 -16.27
CA VAL A 110 -24.90 0.47 -16.83
C VAL A 110 -26.05 0.49 -15.82
N VAL A 111 -26.51 1.69 -15.46
CA VAL A 111 -27.66 1.92 -14.59
C VAL A 111 -28.80 2.49 -15.41
N THR A 112 -29.93 1.82 -15.38
CA THR A 112 -31.22 2.31 -15.90
C THR A 112 -32.23 2.32 -14.76
N PRO A 113 -33.40 2.96 -14.88
CA PRO A 113 -34.39 2.96 -13.81
C PRO A 113 -34.88 1.58 -13.35
N ASP A 114 -34.77 0.57 -14.20
CA ASP A 114 -35.26 -0.79 -13.93
C ASP A 114 -34.16 -1.81 -13.67
N ARG A 115 -32.89 -1.51 -14.09
CA ARG A 115 -31.81 -2.51 -14.15
C ARG A 115 -30.44 -1.88 -13.98
N ILE A 116 -29.59 -2.59 -13.25
CA ILE A 116 -28.13 -2.35 -13.23
C ILE A 116 -27.45 -3.57 -13.87
N THR A 117 -26.56 -3.36 -14.80
CA THR A 117 -25.76 -4.43 -15.41
C THR A 117 -24.28 -4.13 -15.27
N VAL A 118 -23.53 -5.05 -14.68
CA VAL A 118 -22.07 -5.01 -14.62
C VAL A 118 -21.55 -6.11 -15.53
N THR A 119 -20.78 -5.74 -16.55
CA THR A 119 -20.21 -6.67 -17.54
C THR A 119 -18.68 -6.57 -17.53
N ALA A 120 -18.01 -7.72 -17.57
CA ALA A 120 -16.55 -7.81 -17.69
C ALA A 120 -16.14 -9.03 -18.51
N SER A 121 -14.93 -8.98 -19.11
CA SER A 121 -14.35 -10.11 -19.85
C SER A 121 -13.72 -11.17 -18.95
N ALA A 122 -13.34 -10.79 -17.71
CA ALA A 122 -12.69 -11.66 -16.74
C ALA A 122 -13.13 -11.33 -15.29
N LEU A 123 -12.92 -12.30 -14.39
CA LEU A 123 -13.30 -12.16 -12.96
C LEU A 123 -12.74 -10.91 -12.27
N PRO A 124 -11.47 -10.52 -12.48
CA PRO A 124 -10.96 -9.28 -11.86
C PRO A 124 -11.76 -8.05 -12.26
N GLY A 125 -12.08 -7.87 -13.53
CA GLY A 125 -12.89 -6.75 -14.01
C GLY A 125 -14.30 -6.75 -13.41
N LEU A 126 -14.93 -7.93 -13.32
CA LEU A 126 -16.24 -8.05 -12.69
C LEU A 126 -16.18 -7.74 -11.18
N PHE A 127 -15.08 -8.11 -10.52
CA PHE A 127 -14.84 -7.75 -9.11
C PHE A 127 -14.77 -6.23 -8.94
N TYR A 128 -14.00 -5.53 -9.77
CA TYR A 128 -13.89 -4.06 -9.68
C TYR A 128 -15.18 -3.34 -10.05
N GLY A 129 -15.92 -3.85 -11.03
CA GLY A 129 -17.25 -3.34 -11.35
C GLY A 129 -18.24 -3.51 -10.19
N LYS A 130 -18.16 -4.64 -9.47
CA LYS A 130 -18.90 -4.87 -8.22
C LYS A 130 -18.50 -3.84 -7.14
N GLN A 131 -17.21 -3.52 -6.97
CA GLN A 131 -16.78 -2.52 -5.98
C GLN A 131 -17.37 -1.14 -6.30
N SER A 132 -17.35 -0.73 -7.58
CA SER A 132 -18.00 0.52 -7.99
C SER A 132 -19.50 0.51 -7.73
N LEU A 133 -20.19 -0.61 -8.00
CA LEU A 133 -21.61 -0.75 -7.70
C LEU A 133 -21.90 -0.62 -6.18
N LEU A 134 -21.09 -1.26 -5.32
CA LEU A 134 -21.23 -1.16 -3.88
C LEU A 134 -21.06 0.28 -3.39
N GLN A 135 -20.09 1.01 -3.91
CA GLN A 135 -19.90 2.43 -3.61
C GLN A 135 -21.09 3.26 -4.11
N LEU A 136 -21.59 3.03 -5.32
CA LEU A 136 -22.78 3.72 -5.85
C LEU A 136 -24.01 3.49 -4.98
N ILE A 137 -24.26 2.26 -4.52
CA ILE A 137 -25.37 1.93 -3.62
C ILE A 137 -25.24 2.70 -2.30
N ARG A 138 -24.06 2.65 -1.71
CA ARG A 138 -23.75 3.21 -0.40
C ARG A 138 -23.78 4.73 -0.41
N TYR A 139 -23.04 5.34 -1.32
CA TYR A 139 -22.78 6.77 -1.34
C TYR A 139 -23.92 7.60 -1.94
N ASN A 140 -24.80 6.98 -2.72
CA ASN A 140 -26.04 7.60 -3.19
C ASN A 140 -27.27 7.21 -2.34
N HIS A 141 -27.04 6.65 -1.15
CA HIS A 141 -28.13 6.26 -0.23
C HIS A 141 -29.24 5.45 -0.91
N GLY A 142 -28.83 4.55 -1.82
CA GLY A 142 -29.75 3.67 -2.56
C GLY A 142 -30.53 4.31 -3.71
N THR A 143 -30.26 5.58 -4.07
CA THR A 143 -30.89 6.27 -5.21
C THR A 143 -29.83 6.58 -6.27
N ILE A 144 -29.57 5.65 -7.17
CA ILE A 144 -28.45 5.73 -8.11
C ILE A 144 -28.92 6.40 -9.41
N PRO A 145 -28.28 7.49 -9.89
CA PRO A 145 -28.62 8.10 -11.18
C PRO A 145 -28.36 7.13 -12.33
N ALA A 146 -29.22 7.19 -13.36
CA ALA A 146 -29.00 6.43 -14.57
C ALA A 146 -27.67 6.89 -15.22
N CYS A 147 -26.79 5.94 -15.45
CA CYS A 147 -25.45 6.24 -15.98
C CYS A 147 -24.82 5.02 -16.68
N ARG A 148 -23.79 5.29 -17.46
CA ARG A 148 -22.90 4.30 -18.04
C ARG A 148 -21.46 4.61 -17.61
N ILE A 149 -20.82 3.63 -17.03
CA ILE A 149 -19.40 3.66 -16.66
C ILE A 149 -18.65 2.69 -17.57
N GLU A 150 -17.53 3.13 -18.15
CA GLU A 150 -16.53 2.29 -18.80
C GLU A 150 -15.20 2.55 -18.08
N ASP A 151 -14.62 1.50 -17.49
CA ASP A 151 -13.52 1.67 -16.56
C ASP A 151 -12.50 0.53 -16.63
N ALA A 152 -11.24 0.86 -16.45
CA ALA A 152 -10.12 -0.08 -16.35
C ALA A 152 -8.93 0.60 -15.66
N PRO A 153 -8.08 -0.14 -14.94
CA PRO A 153 -6.91 0.45 -14.33
C PRO A 153 -5.85 0.85 -15.36
N ARG A 154 -5.18 1.96 -15.10
CA ARG A 154 -3.99 2.39 -15.83
C ARG A 154 -2.78 1.53 -15.53
N MET A 155 -2.55 1.21 -14.24
CA MET A 155 -1.38 0.46 -13.79
C MET A 155 -1.75 -0.96 -13.37
N GLY A 156 -0.92 -1.94 -13.78
CA GLY A 156 -1.11 -3.34 -13.43
C GLY A 156 -0.78 -3.66 -11.96
N TRP A 157 0.17 -2.93 -11.36
CA TRP A 157 0.51 -3.05 -9.94
C TRP A 157 -0.01 -1.84 -9.17
N ARG A 158 -0.85 -2.08 -8.19
CA ARG A 158 -1.46 -1.08 -7.32
C ARG A 158 -1.33 -1.59 -5.89
N GLY A 159 -0.18 -1.26 -5.28
CA GLY A 159 0.27 -1.91 -4.05
C GLY A 159 0.09 -1.08 -2.78
N PHE A 160 0.01 -1.80 -1.68
CA PHE A 160 0.20 -1.27 -0.33
C PHE A 160 1.07 -2.24 0.48
N MET A 161 2.10 -1.71 1.15
CA MET A 161 2.96 -2.47 2.04
C MET A 161 2.62 -2.14 3.50
N LEU A 162 2.58 -3.18 4.33
CA LEU A 162 2.48 -3.07 5.78
C LEU A 162 3.68 -3.74 6.43
N ASP A 163 4.41 -2.97 7.24
CA ASP A 163 5.44 -3.46 8.13
C ASP A 163 4.80 -4.02 9.41
N GLU A 164 4.90 -5.32 9.58
CA GLU A 164 4.45 -6.07 10.76
C GLU A 164 5.62 -6.46 11.67
N SER A 165 6.86 -6.14 11.24
CA SER A 165 8.04 -6.46 12.00
C SER A 165 8.27 -5.48 13.15
N ARG A 166 8.26 -4.17 12.87
CA ARG A 166 8.50 -3.16 13.90
C ARG A 166 7.37 -3.15 14.93
N HIS A 167 6.10 -3.21 14.46
CA HIS A 167 4.92 -3.43 15.30
C HIS A 167 4.01 -4.47 14.66
N PHE A 168 3.47 -5.36 15.50
CA PHE A 168 2.63 -6.46 15.06
C PHE A 168 1.15 -6.15 15.31
N PHE A 169 0.36 -6.04 14.26
CA PHE A 169 -1.07 -5.71 14.34
C PHE A 169 -1.98 -6.94 14.31
N GLY A 170 -1.50 -8.05 13.75
CA GLY A 170 -2.21 -9.30 13.72
C GLY A 170 -3.26 -9.42 12.60
N LYS A 171 -3.74 -10.65 12.45
CA LYS A 171 -4.58 -11.08 11.33
C LYS A 171 -5.84 -10.25 11.12
N GLN A 172 -6.51 -9.83 12.20
CA GLN A 172 -7.76 -9.07 12.07
C GLN A 172 -7.54 -7.69 11.44
N LYS A 173 -6.43 -7.03 11.82
CA LYS A 173 -6.06 -5.75 11.20
C LYS A 173 -5.67 -5.92 9.74
N VAL A 174 -4.93 -6.97 9.42
CA VAL A 174 -4.61 -7.30 8.03
C VAL A 174 -5.87 -7.51 7.19
N PHE A 175 -6.90 -8.19 7.72
CA PHE A 175 -8.19 -8.34 7.04
C PHE A 175 -8.87 -6.99 6.78
N GLN A 176 -8.87 -6.07 7.76
CA GLN A 176 -9.42 -4.73 7.57
C GLN A 176 -8.67 -3.93 6.50
N VAL A 177 -7.33 -4.03 6.47
CA VAL A 177 -6.51 -3.41 5.42
C VAL A 177 -6.87 -3.99 4.04
N LEU A 178 -6.97 -5.30 3.91
CA LEU A 178 -7.36 -5.97 2.65
C LEU A 178 -8.76 -5.57 2.19
N ASP A 179 -9.71 -5.35 3.11
CA ASP A 179 -11.05 -4.85 2.77
C ASP A 179 -10.99 -3.44 2.16
N ARG A 180 -10.20 -2.54 2.74
CA ARG A 180 -10.02 -1.19 2.21
C ARG A 180 -9.26 -1.19 0.88
N MET A 181 -8.23 -2.01 0.77
CA MET A 181 -7.53 -2.21 -0.50
C MET A 181 -8.47 -2.68 -1.61
N ALA A 182 -9.33 -3.66 -1.32
CA ALA A 182 -10.31 -4.17 -2.27
C ALA A 182 -11.31 -3.10 -2.74
N GLU A 183 -11.84 -2.31 -1.81
CA GLU A 183 -12.74 -1.19 -2.11
C GLU A 183 -12.09 -0.15 -3.00
N LEU A 184 -10.82 0.16 -2.75
CA LEU A 184 -10.00 1.10 -3.52
C LEU A 184 -9.38 0.47 -4.78
N LYS A 185 -9.74 -0.77 -5.13
CA LYS A 185 -9.25 -1.50 -6.30
C LYS A 185 -7.72 -1.68 -6.33
N LEU A 186 -7.06 -1.67 -5.16
CA LEU A 186 -5.67 -2.07 -5.00
C LEU A 186 -5.58 -3.59 -5.12
N ASN A 187 -4.50 -4.13 -5.71
CA ASN A 187 -4.41 -5.55 -6.06
C ASN A 187 -3.16 -6.26 -5.56
N VAL A 188 -2.28 -5.58 -4.84
CA VAL A 188 -1.09 -6.20 -4.25
C VAL A 188 -0.90 -5.75 -2.81
N PHE A 189 -0.90 -6.72 -1.90
CA PHE A 189 -0.50 -6.54 -0.50
C PHE A 189 0.94 -7.03 -0.33
N HIS A 190 1.84 -6.10 -0.10
CA HIS A 190 3.24 -6.39 0.21
C HIS A 190 3.37 -6.53 1.73
N TRP A 191 3.73 -7.71 2.20
CA TRP A 191 3.77 -8.05 3.61
C TRP A 191 5.21 -8.12 4.12
N HIS A 192 5.64 -7.07 4.81
CA HIS A 192 6.98 -6.97 5.39
C HIS A 192 6.99 -7.70 6.74
N LEU A 193 7.55 -8.91 6.76
CA LEU A 193 7.40 -9.89 7.84
C LEU A 193 8.65 -10.05 8.70
N THR A 194 9.79 -9.49 8.29
CA THR A 194 11.07 -9.72 8.98
C THR A 194 11.94 -8.47 8.96
N ASP A 195 12.45 -8.09 10.14
CA ASP A 195 13.34 -6.94 10.32
C ASP A 195 14.04 -7.02 11.69
N GLU A 196 14.70 -5.93 12.17
CA GLU A 196 15.47 -5.91 13.40
C GLU A 196 14.72 -6.40 14.63
N PRO A 197 13.51 -5.86 14.97
CA PRO A 197 12.86 -6.23 16.22
C PRO A 197 12.14 -7.55 16.15
N GLY A 198 11.64 -7.95 14.94
CA GLY A 198 10.75 -9.09 14.89
C GLY A 198 10.78 -9.93 13.61
N TRP A 199 10.80 -11.24 13.82
CA TRP A 199 10.55 -12.24 12.78
C TRP A 199 9.10 -12.74 12.90
N ARG A 200 8.23 -12.41 11.96
CA ARG A 200 6.78 -12.57 12.11
C ARG A 200 6.17 -13.75 11.33
N ILE A 201 6.98 -14.60 10.70
CA ILE A 201 6.51 -15.76 9.92
C ILE A 201 7.01 -17.08 10.50
N GLU A 202 6.09 -18.04 10.72
CA GLU A 202 6.46 -19.39 11.13
C GLU A 202 7.24 -20.12 10.03
N ILE A 203 8.47 -20.57 10.36
CA ILE A 203 9.27 -21.48 9.57
C ILE A 203 9.44 -22.77 10.37
N LYS A 204 8.79 -23.84 9.95
CA LYS A 204 8.73 -25.09 10.73
C LYS A 204 10.09 -25.72 10.96
N ARG A 205 10.98 -25.59 9.97
CA ARG A 205 12.36 -26.08 10.07
C ARG A 205 13.19 -25.31 11.10
N TYR A 206 12.85 -24.06 11.36
CA TYR A 206 13.61 -23.18 12.25
C TYR A 206 12.75 -22.53 13.33
N PRO A 207 12.29 -23.33 14.33
CA PRO A 207 11.30 -22.87 15.31
C PRO A 207 11.79 -21.74 16.23
N LYS A 208 13.12 -21.55 16.40
CA LYS A 208 13.64 -20.42 17.18
C LYS A 208 13.35 -19.07 16.50
N LEU A 209 13.10 -19.01 15.19
CA LEU A 209 12.70 -17.79 14.53
C LEU A 209 11.43 -17.20 15.14
N THR A 210 10.49 -18.03 15.56
CA THR A 210 9.25 -17.57 16.19
C THR A 210 9.30 -17.59 17.72
N THR A 211 10.06 -18.49 18.35
CA THR A 211 10.13 -18.53 19.83
C THR A 211 11.12 -17.51 20.40
N VAL A 212 12.13 -17.11 19.65
CA VAL A 212 13.16 -16.13 20.01
C VAL A 212 13.10 -14.89 19.11
N GLY A 213 13.15 -15.10 17.79
CA GLY A 213 13.21 -14.02 16.79
C GLY A 213 11.94 -13.17 16.75
N ALA A 214 10.77 -13.72 17.08
CA ALA A 214 9.51 -12.98 17.10
C ALA A 214 9.25 -12.20 18.41
N ARG A 215 10.18 -12.24 19.37
CA ARG A 215 10.09 -11.48 20.62
C ARG A 215 10.49 -10.04 20.41
N GLY A 216 9.70 -9.12 20.96
CA GLY A 216 9.96 -7.68 20.91
C GLY A 216 9.21 -6.94 19.81
N VAL A 217 9.13 -5.65 20.01
CA VAL A 217 8.69 -4.62 19.08
C VAL A 217 9.73 -3.49 19.09
N TRP A 218 9.51 -2.45 18.28
CA TRP A 218 10.52 -1.40 18.08
C TRP A 218 11.04 -0.77 19.37
N GLU A 219 10.15 -0.43 20.32
CA GLU A 219 10.54 0.21 21.57
C GLU A 219 10.69 -0.74 22.79
N ASP A 220 10.25 -2.01 22.66
CA ASP A 220 10.29 -2.98 23.76
C ASP A 220 10.71 -4.38 23.30
N SER A 221 11.97 -4.71 23.54
CA SER A 221 12.55 -6.03 23.23
C SER A 221 12.00 -7.16 24.10
N THR A 222 11.25 -6.86 25.18
CA THR A 222 10.71 -7.84 26.12
C THR A 222 9.31 -8.33 25.78
N THR A 223 8.62 -7.67 24.86
CA THR A 223 7.29 -8.07 24.40
C THR A 223 7.27 -9.55 24.00
N ALA A 224 6.23 -10.26 24.41
CA ALA A 224 6.07 -11.70 24.11
C ALA A 224 6.13 -11.95 22.60
N PRO A 225 6.56 -13.16 22.17
CA PRO A 225 6.63 -13.49 20.74
C PRO A 225 5.29 -13.29 20.04
N GLN A 226 5.32 -12.54 18.92
CA GLN A 226 4.16 -12.28 18.06
C GLN A 226 4.53 -12.66 16.63
N PHE A 227 3.76 -13.54 16.02
CA PHE A 227 4.02 -14.05 14.67
C PHE A 227 2.76 -14.66 14.09
N TYR A 228 2.78 -14.91 12.80
CA TYR A 228 1.77 -15.64 12.06
C TYR A 228 2.18 -17.11 11.91
N THR A 229 1.29 -18.02 12.29
CA THR A 229 1.42 -19.44 11.92
C THR A 229 1.22 -19.59 10.41
N GLN A 230 1.76 -20.65 9.82
CA GLN A 230 1.53 -20.92 8.39
C GLN A 230 0.05 -21.09 8.05
N GLU A 231 -0.78 -21.54 9.01
CA GLU A 231 -2.23 -21.63 8.79
C GLU A 231 -2.89 -20.25 8.74
N GLU A 232 -2.53 -19.34 9.63
CA GLU A 232 -3.01 -17.97 9.59
C GLU A 232 -2.58 -17.24 8.31
N ILE A 233 -1.35 -17.48 7.82
CA ILE A 233 -0.90 -16.96 6.54
C ILE A 233 -1.76 -17.50 5.40
N ARG A 234 -2.09 -18.80 5.39
CA ARG A 234 -3.01 -19.36 4.38
C ARG A 234 -4.40 -18.74 4.45
N GLU A 235 -4.89 -18.43 5.65
CA GLU A 235 -6.16 -17.69 5.80
C GLU A 235 -6.08 -16.30 5.19
N VAL A 236 -5.01 -15.53 5.48
CA VAL A 236 -4.79 -14.20 4.90
C VAL A 236 -4.69 -14.28 3.37
N ILE A 237 -3.96 -15.24 2.84
CA ILE A 237 -3.82 -15.44 1.38
C ILE A 237 -5.18 -15.76 0.73
N ARG A 238 -5.98 -16.65 1.32
CA ARG A 238 -7.35 -16.95 0.82
C ARG A 238 -8.24 -15.71 0.87
N TYR A 239 -8.21 -14.99 1.99
CA TYR A 239 -8.99 -13.77 2.19
C TYR A 239 -8.64 -12.67 1.18
N ALA A 240 -7.34 -12.50 0.88
CA ALA A 240 -6.84 -11.59 -0.13
C ALA A 240 -7.25 -12.04 -1.55
N ALA A 241 -7.14 -13.33 -1.86
CA ALA A 241 -7.51 -13.89 -3.17
C ALA A 241 -9.00 -13.68 -3.49
N ASP A 242 -9.90 -13.84 -2.50
CA ASP A 242 -11.33 -13.54 -2.62
C ASP A 242 -11.60 -12.05 -2.94
N ARG A 243 -10.61 -11.19 -2.71
CA ARG A 243 -10.61 -9.73 -2.95
C ARG A 243 -9.80 -9.32 -4.17
N ASN A 244 -9.37 -10.30 -4.97
CA ASN A 244 -8.50 -10.07 -6.13
C ASN A 244 -7.17 -9.37 -5.75
N ILE A 245 -6.62 -9.67 -4.57
CA ILE A 245 -5.37 -9.15 -4.05
C ILE A 245 -4.34 -10.27 -3.98
N MET A 246 -3.19 -10.04 -4.60
CA MET A 246 -2.01 -10.90 -4.49
C MET A 246 -1.22 -10.52 -3.23
N VAL A 247 -0.80 -11.50 -2.44
CA VAL A 247 0.06 -11.28 -1.27
C VAL A 247 1.51 -11.59 -1.64
N VAL A 248 2.39 -10.59 -1.50
CA VAL A 248 3.84 -10.72 -1.75
C VAL A 248 4.57 -10.66 -0.41
N PRO A 249 5.24 -11.75 0.02
CA PRO A 249 6.03 -11.74 1.24
C PRO A 249 7.37 -11.05 1.03
N GLU A 250 7.85 -10.34 2.06
CA GLU A 250 9.23 -9.89 2.17
C GLU A 250 9.96 -10.64 3.27
N ILE A 251 11.15 -11.14 2.92
CA ILE A 251 12.15 -11.73 3.84
C ILE A 251 13.44 -10.97 3.60
N ASP A 252 13.71 -10.00 4.42
CA ASP A 252 14.81 -9.05 4.21
C ASP A 252 16.18 -9.68 4.44
N MET A 253 17.12 -9.35 3.54
CA MET A 253 18.49 -9.86 3.55
C MET A 253 19.42 -9.08 2.59
N PRO A 254 20.73 -8.94 2.84
CA PRO A 254 21.45 -9.46 4.00
C PRO A 254 21.36 -8.57 5.22
N GLY A 255 20.87 -7.32 5.08
CA GLY A 255 20.58 -6.39 6.17
C GLY A 255 19.33 -6.78 6.96
N HIS A 256 18.95 -5.96 7.97
CA HIS A 256 17.71 -6.09 8.74
C HIS A 256 17.50 -7.48 9.38
N ALA A 257 18.62 -8.18 9.70
CA ALA A 257 18.62 -9.59 10.10
C ALA A 257 18.68 -9.82 11.62
N CYS A 258 18.60 -8.75 12.46
CA CYS A 258 18.82 -8.87 13.91
C CYS A 258 17.91 -9.90 14.57
N ALA A 259 16.64 -9.99 14.19
CA ALA A 259 15.72 -10.97 14.76
C ALA A 259 16.14 -12.41 14.44
N ALA A 260 16.60 -12.67 13.20
CA ALA A 260 17.12 -13.98 12.80
C ALA A 260 18.46 -14.28 13.48
N GLY A 261 19.37 -13.29 13.57
CA GLY A 261 20.66 -13.42 14.24
C GLY A 261 20.55 -13.72 15.74
N ARG A 262 19.56 -13.11 16.42
CA ARG A 262 19.25 -13.47 17.82
C ARG A 262 18.80 -14.92 17.98
N ALA A 263 18.00 -15.41 17.04
CA ALA A 263 17.46 -16.78 17.04
C ALA A 263 18.53 -17.82 16.68
N TYR A 264 19.42 -17.49 15.75
CA TYR A 264 20.46 -18.36 15.19
C TYR A 264 21.77 -17.58 15.02
N PRO A 265 22.56 -17.37 16.11
CA PRO A 265 23.77 -16.54 16.06
C PRO A 265 24.82 -17.03 15.08
N GLU A 266 24.79 -18.32 14.72
CA GLU A 266 25.75 -18.95 13.80
C GLU A 266 25.67 -18.40 12.37
N ILE A 267 24.49 -17.85 11.97
CA ILE A 267 24.30 -17.29 10.60
C ILE A 267 24.56 -15.78 10.53
N SER A 268 24.78 -15.13 11.69
CA SER A 268 25.03 -13.70 11.78
C SER A 268 26.49 -13.36 11.49
N SER A 269 26.71 -12.14 11.00
CA SER A 269 28.04 -11.52 10.97
C SER A 269 28.50 -11.06 12.35
N GLY A 270 27.60 -10.99 13.35
CA GLY A 270 27.88 -10.47 14.69
C GLY A 270 27.81 -8.94 14.74
N GLY A 271 28.85 -8.31 15.28
CA GLY A 271 28.88 -6.87 15.49
C GLY A 271 28.63 -6.46 16.95
N LYS A 272 28.46 -5.15 17.18
CA LYS A 272 28.27 -4.56 18.52
C LYS A 272 27.24 -3.43 18.50
N GLY A 273 26.69 -3.11 19.70
CA GLY A 273 25.77 -1.99 19.86
C GLY A 273 24.47 -2.17 19.09
N ARG A 274 23.87 -1.07 18.67
CA ARG A 274 22.58 -1.01 17.98
C ARG A 274 22.49 -1.92 16.76
N TRP A 275 23.57 -2.09 16.03
CA TRP A 275 23.62 -2.86 14.78
C TRP A 275 24.22 -4.27 14.96
N LYS A 276 24.20 -4.79 16.20
CA LYS A 276 24.56 -6.17 16.45
C LYS A 276 23.61 -7.12 15.72
N ASP A 277 24.20 -8.10 15.04
CA ASP A 277 23.47 -9.11 14.26
C ASP A 277 22.64 -8.54 13.09
N PHE A 278 22.90 -7.30 12.67
CA PHE A 278 22.15 -6.63 11.61
C PHE A 278 22.30 -7.31 10.25
N THR A 279 23.44 -7.96 9.97
CA THR A 279 23.65 -8.62 8.69
C THR A 279 23.82 -10.13 8.87
N PHE A 280 23.25 -10.89 7.94
CA PHE A 280 23.67 -12.25 7.72
C PHE A 280 25.15 -12.31 7.33
N ASN A 281 25.82 -13.46 7.53
CA ASN A 281 27.23 -13.63 7.19
C ASN A 281 27.40 -14.29 5.82
N PRO A 282 27.74 -13.53 4.76
CA PRO A 282 27.87 -14.07 3.41
C PRO A 282 29.12 -14.96 3.19
N ALA A 283 30.06 -15.02 4.14
CA ALA A 283 31.23 -15.88 4.05
C ALA A 283 30.95 -17.34 4.47
N LYS A 284 29.78 -17.60 5.08
CA LYS A 284 29.41 -18.93 5.58
C LYS A 284 28.42 -19.60 4.64
N GLU A 285 28.71 -20.82 4.22
CA GLU A 285 27.81 -21.61 3.36
C GLU A 285 26.52 -22.01 4.12
N GLU A 286 26.61 -22.17 5.45
CA GLU A 286 25.48 -22.44 6.33
C GLU A 286 24.42 -21.33 6.28
N THR A 287 24.84 -20.07 6.07
CA THR A 287 23.92 -18.93 5.88
C THR A 287 23.05 -19.11 4.65
N TYR A 288 23.65 -19.51 3.52
CA TYR A 288 22.89 -19.75 2.29
C TYR A 288 21.97 -20.96 2.41
N GLN A 289 22.43 -22.02 3.07
CA GLN A 289 21.59 -23.19 3.33
C GLN A 289 20.40 -22.85 4.23
N PHE A 290 20.62 -22.04 5.27
CA PHE A 290 19.59 -21.55 6.19
C PHE A 290 18.53 -20.75 5.42
N LEU A 291 18.96 -19.72 4.68
CA LEU A 291 18.07 -18.86 3.91
C LEU A 291 17.35 -19.61 2.78
N SER A 292 18.05 -20.49 2.06
CA SER A 292 17.43 -21.32 1.01
C SER A 292 16.33 -22.23 1.56
N ASN A 293 16.51 -22.79 2.76
CA ASN A 293 15.48 -23.60 3.42
C ASN A 293 14.26 -22.74 3.81
N ILE A 294 14.48 -21.53 4.35
CA ILE A 294 13.41 -20.57 4.65
C ILE A 294 12.64 -20.23 3.38
N LEU A 295 13.34 -19.81 2.33
CA LEU A 295 12.74 -19.46 1.05
C LEU A 295 12.00 -20.62 0.39
N THR A 296 12.39 -21.86 0.66
CA THR A 296 11.64 -23.04 0.20
C THR A 296 10.27 -23.14 0.87
N GLU A 297 10.18 -22.94 2.19
CA GLU A 297 8.89 -22.92 2.89
C GLU A 297 8.05 -21.69 2.46
N VAL A 298 8.64 -20.52 2.33
CA VAL A 298 7.96 -19.29 1.88
C VAL A 298 7.42 -19.47 0.46
N ALA A 299 8.24 -19.99 -0.48
CA ALA A 299 7.82 -20.21 -1.87
C ALA A 299 6.65 -21.21 -2.00
N ALA A 300 6.61 -22.22 -1.12
CA ALA A 300 5.51 -23.19 -1.07
C ALA A 300 4.23 -22.61 -0.41
N LEU A 301 4.40 -21.67 0.53
CA LEU A 301 3.29 -21.07 1.28
C LEU A 301 2.57 -19.99 0.48
N PHE A 302 3.31 -19.15 -0.27
CA PHE A 302 2.77 -18.02 -1.02
C PHE A 302 2.60 -18.37 -2.51
N PRO A 303 1.37 -18.33 -3.05
CA PRO A 303 1.13 -18.58 -4.48
C PRO A 303 1.62 -17.43 -5.39
N SER A 304 1.97 -16.27 -4.84
CA SER A 304 2.57 -15.16 -5.59
C SER A 304 3.75 -15.64 -6.45
N PRO A 305 3.88 -15.20 -7.70
CA PRO A 305 5.08 -15.45 -8.50
C PRO A 305 6.30 -14.66 -8.00
N TYR A 306 6.12 -13.79 -7.01
CA TYR A 306 7.15 -12.91 -6.48
C TYR A 306 7.48 -13.23 -5.02
N ILE A 307 8.75 -13.03 -4.65
CA ILE A 307 9.24 -12.91 -3.28
C ILE A 307 10.12 -11.66 -3.22
N HIS A 308 9.87 -10.79 -2.25
CA HIS A 308 10.72 -9.63 -1.98
C HIS A 308 11.82 -10.03 -1.00
N ILE A 309 13.07 -9.60 -1.27
CA ILE A 309 14.24 -9.98 -0.46
C ILE A 309 14.95 -8.80 0.20
N GLY A 310 14.33 -7.62 0.21
CA GLY A 310 14.96 -6.42 0.74
C GLY A 310 16.16 -5.98 -0.08
N GLY A 311 17.34 -6.01 0.53
CA GLY A 311 18.61 -5.65 -0.08
C GLY A 311 19.01 -4.21 0.14
N ASP A 312 18.35 -3.52 1.05
CA ASP A 312 18.56 -2.12 1.39
C ASP A 312 19.47 -1.94 2.61
N GLU A 313 20.02 -0.76 2.73
CA GLU A 313 20.65 -0.17 3.92
C GLU A 313 21.75 -1.03 4.61
N VAL A 314 22.33 -2.01 3.94
CA VAL A 314 23.32 -2.97 4.48
C VAL A 314 24.50 -2.27 5.16
N HIS A 315 24.83 -1.06 4.71
CA HIS A 315 25.93 -0.25 5.24
C HIS A 315 25.74 0.18 6.72
N TYR A 316 24.54 0.14 7.27
CA TYR A 316 24.32 0.45 8.68
C TYR A 316 24.94 -0.57 9.64
N GLY A 317 24.98 -1.85 9.25
CA GLY A 317 25.43 -2.91 10.14
C GLY A 317 26.54 -3.82 9.60
N ASN A 318 27.20 -3.45 8.49
CA ASN A 318 28.24 -4.27 7.87
C ASN A 318 29.68 -3.96 8.33
N GLN A 319 29.87 -3.16 9.40
CA GLN A 319 31.21 -2.75 9.88
C GLN A 319 32.12 -3.96 10.22
N VAL A 320 31.51 -5.07 10.64
CA VAL A 320 32.24 -6.32 10.91
C VAL A 320 32.89 -6.88 9.63
N TRP A 321 32.29 -6.65 8.48
CA TRP A 321 32.84 -7.16 7.22
C TRP A 321 34.24 -6.62 6.91
N PHE A 322 34.53 -5.37 7.32
CA PHE A 322 35.83 -4.72 7.12
C PHE A 322 36.93 -5.20 8.07
N THR A 323 36.58 -5.85 9.18
CA THR A 323 37.51 -6.15 10.27
C THR A 323 37.61 -7.63 10.63
N ASP A 324 36.61 -8.44 10.27
CA ASP A 324 36.63 -9.87 10.55
C ASP A 324 37.63 -10.60 9.64
N PRO A 325 38.64 -11.29 10.22
CA PRO A 325 39.71 -11.95 9.41
C PRO A 325 39.17 -13.06 8.48
N GLN A 326 38.08 -13.74 8.86
CA GLN A 326 37.49 -14.81 8.04
C GLN A 326 36.76 -14.23 6.85
N ILE A 327 35.97 -13.19 7.06
CA ILE A 327 35.28 -12.47 5.99
C ILE A 327 36.30 -11.86 5.02
N GLN A 328 37.35 -11.21 5.53
CA GLN A 328 38.40 -10.62 4.71
C GLN A 328 39.20 -11.68 3.92
N ALA A 329 39.41 -12.86 4.51
CA ALA A 329 40.04 -13.98 3.79
C ALA A 329 39.11 -14.50 2.67
N PHE A 330 37.80 -14.61 2.93
CA PHE A 330 36.83 -15.04 1.93
C PHE A 330 36.76 -14.06 0.74
N ILE A 331 36.68 -12.74 1.02
CA ILE A 331 36.69 -11.70 -0.03
C ILE A 331 37.90 -11.87 -0.95
N ARG A 332 39.09 -12.04 -0.37
CA ARG A 332 40.32 -12.28 -1.16
C ARG A 332 40.30 -13.61 -1.92
N GLU A 333 39.84 -14.69 -1.29
CA GLU A 333 39.77 -16.03 -1.93
C GLU A 333 38.84 -16.02 -3.13
N LYS A 334 37.69 -15.32 -3.02
CA LYS A 334 36.71 -15.20 -4.11
C LYS A 334 37.10 -14.15 -5.16
N GLY A 335 38.14 -13.39 -4.93
CA GLY A 335 38.58 -12.32 -5.85
C GLY A 335 37.57 -11.16 -5.92
N LEU A 336 36.83 -10.92 -4.84
CA LEU A 336 35.90 -9.80 -4.75
C LEU A 336 36.66 -8.50 -4.51
N ALA A 337 36.20 -7.41 -5.11
CA ALA A 337 36.92 -6.13 -5.06
C ALA A 337 36.92 -5.50 -3.66
N ASP A 338 35.80 -5.58 -2.97
CA ASP A 338 35.54 -4.95 -1.67
C ASP A 338 34.29 -5.55 -0.98
N GLU A 339 33.87 -4.93 0.10
CA GLU A 339 32.68 -5.33 0.88
C GLU A 339 31.37 -5.04 0.13
N VAL A 340 31.36 -4.10 -0.81
CA VAL A 340 30.20 -3.84 -1.68
C VAL A 340 30.01 -5.00 -2.65
N GLU A 341 31.13 -5.46 -3.28
CA GLU A 341 31.08 -6.63 -4.15
C GLU A 341 30.79 -7.92 -3.37
N PHE A 342 31.13 -7.98 -2.09
CA PHE A 342 30.76 -9.08 -1.18
C PHE A 342 29.24 -9.10 -0.92
N GLU A 343 28.60 -7.94 -0.74
CA GLU A 343 27.14 -7.80 -0.70
C GLU A 343 26.51 -8.25 -2.02
N HIS A 344 27.03 -7.76 -3.15
CA HIS A 344 26.55 -8.15 -4.48
C HIS A 344 26.68 -9.65 -4.73
N TYR A 345 27.76 -10.27 -4.26
CA TYR A 345 27.95 -11.72 -4.32
C TYR A 345 26.85 -12.46 -3.57
N PHE A 346 26.50 -11.99 -2.36
CA PHE A 346 25.38 -12.55 -1.60
C PHE A 346 24.06 -12.40 -2.36
N MET A 347 23.74 -11.20 -2.84
CA MET A 347 22.50 -10.93 -3.56
C MET A 347 22.34 -11.81 -4.79
N ARG A 348 23.40 -11.97 -5.59
CA ARG A 348 23.36 -12.88 -6.77
C ARG A 348 23.02 -14.31 -6.37
N ARG A 349 23.62 -14.85 -5.32
CA ARG A 349 23.34 -16.20 -4.83
C ARG A 349 21.91 -16.37 -4.35
N MET A 350 21.39 -15.37 -3.63
CA MET A 350 20.01 -15.43 -3.12
C MET A 350 18.97 -15.27 -4.22
N VAL A 351 19.22 -14.43 -5.21
CA VAL A 351 18.40 -14.33 -6.43
C VAL A 351 18.35 -15.69 -7.15
N ASP A 352 19.49 -16.33 -7.38
CA ASP A 352 19.55 -17.66 -8.03
C ASP A 352 18.80 -18.72 -7.20
N SER A 353 18.89 -18.65 -5.87
CA SER A 353 18.12 -19.53 -4.98
C SER A 353 16.62 -19.38 -5.16
N ILE A 354 16.09 -18.15 -5.25
CA ILE A 354 14.66 -17.88 -5.45
C ILE A 354 14.21 -18.29 -6.85
N VAL A 355 14.98 -17.95 -7.88
CA VAL A 355 14.69 -18.33 -9.26
C VAL A 355 14.64 -19.86 -9.41
N SER A 356 15.53 -20.60 -8.73
CA SER A 356 15.50 -22.07 -8.71
C SER A 356 14.21 -22.66 -8.12
N LYS A 357 13.45 -21.87 -7.34
CA LYS A 357 12.14 -22.22 -6.78
C LYS A 357 10.97 -21.76 -7.67
N GLY A 358 11.26 -21.27 -8.88
CA GLY A 358 10.24 -20.83 -9.84
C GLY A 358 9.60 -19.47 -9.51
N LYS A 359 10.29 -18.65 -8.70
CA LYS A 359 9.82 -17.30 -8.34
C LYS A 359 10.69 -16.23 -8.98
N THR A 360 10.13 -15.04 -9.17
CA THR A 360 10.85 -13.82 -9.56
C THR A 360 11.14 -13.01 -8.30
N VAL A 361 12.35 -12.46 -8.22
CA VAL A 361 12.74 -11.60 -7.11
C VAL A 361 12.14 -10.21 -7.27
N ILE A 362 11.70 -9.60 -6.16
CA ILE A 362 11.58 -8.15 -6.02
C ILE A 362 12.63 -7.73 -4.98
N ALA A 363 13.29 -6.61 -5.20
CA ALA A 363 14.21 -6.03 -4.23
C ALA A 363 14.22 -4.50 -4.33
N TRP A 364 14.70 -3.86 -3.27
CA TRP A 364 14.91 -2.42 -3.27
C TRP A 364 15.95 -2.02 -4.34
N ASP A 365 16.00 -0.76 -4.70
CA ASP A 365 16.73 -0.30 -5.90
C ASP A 365 18.27 -0.45 -5.83
N GLU A 366 18.82 -0.83 -4.68
CA GLU A 366 20.22 -1.24 -4.52
C GLU A 366 20.60 -2.41 -5.42
N ILE A 367 19.67 -3.30 -5.69
CA ILE A 367 19.89 -4.51 -6.51
C ILE A 367 20.39 -4.20 -7.93
N VAL A 368 20.13 -3.01 -8.43
CA VAL A 368 20.56 -2.57 -9.77
C VAL A 368 22.09 -2.58 -9.89
N ASP A 369 22.81 -2.40 -8.78
CA ASP A 369 24.26 -2.37 -8.72
C ASP A 369 24.88 -3.77 -8.66
N ALA A 370 24.11 -4.80 -8.29
CA ALA A 370 24.58 -6.17 -8.09
C ALA A 370 24.80 -6.98 -9.38
N GLY A 371 24.55 -6.40 -10.56
CA GLY A 371 24.77 -7.07 -11.85
C GLY A 371 23.81 -8.23 -12.13
N ILE A 372 22.60 -8.20 -11.56
CA ILE A 372 21.56 -9.22 -11.74
C ILE A 372 20.84 -8.97 -13.07
N SER A 373 20.53 -10.04 -13.79
CA SER A 373 19.81 -9.93 -15.06
C SER A 373 18.36 -9.44 -14.85
N PRO A 374 17.85 -8.52 -15.69
CA PRO A 374 16.52 -7.90 -15.52
C PRO A 374 15.34 -8.88 -15.69
N ASP A 375 15.57 -10.07 -16.25
CA ASP A 375 14.56 -11.14 -16.31
C ASP A 375 14.36 -11.84 -14.96
N LYS A 376 15.36 -11.79 -14.06
CA LYS A 376 15.32 -12.43 -12.73
C LYS A 376 14.73 -11.54 -11.65
N ALA A 377 14.77 -10.20 -11.82
CA ALA A 377 14.40 -9.27 -10.77
C ALA A 377 13.49 -8.13 -11.26
N VAL A 378 12.65 -7.66 -10.36
CA VAL A 378 11.88 -6.41 -10.43
C VAL A 378 12.48 -5.45 -9.43
N VAL A 379 12.76 -4.23 -9.86
CA VAL A 379 13.35 -3.19 -9.02
C VAL A 379 12.24 -2.38 -8.36
N MET A 380 12.27 -2.26 -7.03
CA MET A 380 11.39 -1.38 -6.27
C MET A 380 12.14 -0.08 -5.96
N TRP A 381 11.87 0.97 -6.75
CA TRP A 381 12.56 2.25 -6.62
C TRP A 381 11.97 3.08 -5.48
N TRP A 382 12.76 3.28 -4.39
CA TRP A 382 12.36 4.00 -3.19
C TRP A 382 13.15 5.29 -2.94
N ARG A 383 14.42 5.35 -3.38
CA ARG A 383 15.33 6.48 -3.15
C ARG A 383 15.03 7.64 -4.09
N HIS A 384 13.96 8.41 -3.77
CA HIS A 384 13.53 9.57 -4.57
C HIS A 384 14.63 10.62 -4.74
N ASP A 385 15.55 10.74 -3.79
CA ASP A 385 16.74 11.60 -3.79
C ASP A 385 17.90 11.07 -4.66
N LYS A 386 17.78 9.83 -5.17
CA LYS A 386 18.73 9.21 -6.09
C LYS A 386 18.08 8.90 -7.46
N PRO A 387 17.69 9.92 -8.24
CA PRO A 387 17.04 9.70 -9.54
C PRO A 387 17.94 8.99 -10.57
N ALA A 388 19.24 9.03 -10.35
CA ALA A 388 20.19 8.28 -11.18
C ALA A 388 19.99 6.77 -11.07
N GLN A 389 19.52 6.26 -9.92
CA GLN A 389 19.26 4.85 -9.72
C GLN A 389 18.06 4.38 -10.54
N LEU A 390 16.99 5.19 -10.59
CA LEU A 390 15.86 4.91 -11.50
C LEU A 390 16.30 4.88 -12.96
N ARG A 391 17.12 5.85 -13.40
CA ARG A 391 17.67 5.86 -14.77
C ARG A 391 18.49 4.61 -15.06
N LYS A 392 19.38 4.20 -14.13
CA LYS A 392 20.17 2.99 -14.26
C LYS A 392 19.31 1.73 -14.40
N ALA A 393 18.24 1.63 -13.60
CA ALA A 393 17.27 0.53 -13.70
C ALA A 393 16.56 0.51 -15.07
N LEU A 394 16.10 1.68 -15.55
CA LEU A 394 15.48 1.82 -16.87
C LEU A 394 16.45 1.47 -18.00
N ASP A 395 17.68 1.95 -17.95
CA ASP A 395 18.72 1.68 -18.95
C ASP A 395 19.13 0.19 -18.95
N GLY A 396 19.11 -0.44 -17.78
CA GLY A 396 19.33 -1.88 -17.60
C GLY A 396 18.18 -2.78 -18.07
N GLY A 397 17.05 -2.20 -18.49
CA GLY A 397 15.89 -2.98 -18.98
C GLY A 397 15.04 -3.62 -17.87
N TYR A 398 15.20 -3.21 -16.62
CA TYR A 398 14.42 -3.76 -15.52
C TYR A 398 12.94 -3.33 -15.58
N ARG A 399 12.09 -4.20 -15.08
CA ARG A 399 10.71 -3.85 -14.68
C ARG A 399 10.78 -3.13 -13.33
N ILE A 400 10.00 -2.06 -13.18
CA ILE A 400 10.13 -1.14 -12.06
C ILE A 400 8.79 -0.96 -11.35
N LEU A 401 8.83 -0.97 -10.03
CA LEU A 401 7.76 -0.55 -9.14
C LEU A 401 8.13 0.80 -8.54
N LEU A 402 7.23 1.77 -8.67
CA LEU A 402 7.42 3.11 -8.13
C LEU A 402 6.94 3.14 -6.67
N THR A 403 7.88 3.35 -5.77
CA THR A 403 7.58 3.50 -4.35
C THR A 403 8.50 4.56 -3.69
N PRO A 404 8.64 5.74 -4.35
CA PRO A 404 9.55 6.76 -3.84
C PRO A 404 9.19 7.15 -2.40
N ARG A 405 10.20 7.20 -1.52
CA ARG A 405 10.04 7.55 -0.10
C ARG A 405 9.17 8.80 0.09
N LEU A 406 9.38 9.80 -0.74
CA LEU A 406 8.46 10.92 -0.89
C LEU A 406 7.81 10.87 -2.27
N PRO A 407 6.46 10.80 -2.35
CA PRO A 407 5.49 10.91 -1.25
C PRO A 407 4.78 9.58 -0.91
N LEU A 408 5.37 8.41 -1.13
CA LEU A 408 4.66 7.14 -0.95
C LEU A 408 5.00 6.38 0.34
N TYR A 409 5.87 6.92 1.22
CA TYR A 409 6.04 6.40 2.57
C TYR A 409 5.10 7.13 3.52
N PHE A 410 4.16 6.40 4.10
CA PHE A 410 3.09 6.96 4.92
C PHE A 410 3.43 7.08 6.42
N ASP A 411 4.62 6.70 6.82
CA ASP A 411 5.20 7.01 8.13
C ASP A 411 5.69 8.46 8.24
N PHE A 412 5.87 9.16 7.12
CA PHE A 412 6.06 10.61 7.10
C PHE A 412 4.76 11.34 7.44
N VAL A 413 4.88 12.39 8.24
CA VAL A 413 3.73 13.18 8.70
C VAL A 413 3.09 13.99 7.56
N GLU A 414 1.78 14.22 7.67
CA GLU A 414 1.02 15.01 6.70
C GLU A 414 1.04 16.51 6.96
N HIS A 415 1.28 16.91 8.22
CA HIS A 415 1.11 18.29 8.65
C HIS A 415 2.21 18.72 9.64
N PRO A 416 2.71 19.99 9.58
CA PRO A 416 3.76 20.49 10.47
C PRO A 416 3.42 20.45 11.97
N LYS A 417 2.14 20.40 12.33
CA LYS A 417 1.68 20.34 13.73
C LYS A 417 1.62 18.92 14.29
N HIS A 418 1.83 17.89 13.47
CA HIS A 418 1.94 16.53 14.00
C HIS A 418 3.17 16.41 14.88
N VAL A 419 3.04 15.67 15.98
CA VAL A 419 4.09 15.49 16.98
C VAL A 419 4.86 14.19 16.74
N TYR A 420 4.14 13.14 16.37
CA TYR A 420 4.69 11.81 16.19
C TYR A 420 4.90 11.51 14.70
N GLY A 421 5.85 10.63 14.38
CA GLY A 421 6.14 10.24 13.01
C GLY A 421 7.47 10.80 12.51
N ARG A 422 7.72 10.65 11.22
CA ARG A 422 8.94 11.11 10.55
C ARG A 422 8.73 12.54 10.04
N HIS A 423 9.57 13.49 10.50
CA HIS A 423 9.39 14.94 10.28
C HIS A 423 10.41 15.59 9.35
N ASP A 424 11.36 14.84 8.82
CA ASP A 424 12.36 15.36 7.88
C ASP A 424 11.74 15.82 6.55
N ALA A 425 10.50 15.42 6.27
CA ALA A 425 9.66 15.90 5.17
C ALA A 425 8.17 15.68 5.47
N TYR A 426 7.31 16.19 4.57
CA TYR A 426 5.86 16.02 4.68
C TYR A 426 5.33 15.23 3.49
N THR A 427 4.49 14.24 3.76
CA THR A 427 3.77 13.47 2.76
C THR A 427 2.28 13.84 2.80
N THR A 428 1.93 14.94 2.16
CA THR A 428 0.55 15.46 2.15
C THR A 428 -0.34 14.67 1.18
N LEU A 429 -1.65 14.72 1.41
CA LEU A 429 -2.64 14.15 0.50
C LEU A 429 -2.44 14.62 -0.95
N GLU A 430 -2.17 15.92 -1.15
CA GLU A 430 -1.93 16.50 -2.48
C GLU A 430 -0.63 15.98 -3.10
N SER A 431 0.46 15.86 -2.32
CA SER A 431 1.72 15.34 -2.83
C SER A 431 1.59 13.90 -3.32
N VAL A 432 0.81 13.06 -2.62
CA VAL A 432 0.49 11.70 -3.07
C VAL A 432 -0.33 11.71 -4.36
N PHE A 433 -1.34 12.58 -4.44
CA PHE A 433 -2.18 12.66 -5.64
C PHE A 433 -1.42 13.12 -6.88
N ARG A 434 -0.42 14.01 -6.72
CA ARG A 434 0.30 14.65 -7.83
C ARG A 434 1.66 14.02 -8.16
N PHE A 435 2.15 13.04 -7.43
CA PHE A 435 3.55 12.62 -7.55
C PHE A 435 3.96 12.16 -8.95
N THR A 436 3.07 11.51 -9.70
CA THR A 436 3.39 11.10 -11.08
C THR A 436 3.44 12.26 -12.06
N ASP A 437 2.84 13.40 -11.75
CA ASP A 437 2.78 14.54 -12.66
C ASP A 437 4.18 15.14 -12.87
N THR A 438 5.02 15.09 -11.83
CA THR A 438 6.40 15.60 -11.87
C THR A 438 7.42 14.55 -12.30
N LEU A 439 7.19 13.28 -12.03
CA LEU A 439 8.16 12.20 -12.24
C LEU A 439 7.98 11.48 -13.59
N ALA A 440 6.79 11.54 -14.20
CA ALA A 440 6.51 10.85 -15.47
C ALA A 440 7.54 11.13 -16.60
N PRO A 441 8.13 12.33 -16.73
CA PRO A 441 9.17 12.56 -17.71
C PRO A 441 10.41 11.65 -17.57
N MET A 442 10.67 11.10 -16.36
CA MET A 442 11.83 10.24 -16.13
C MET A 442 11.77 8.90 -16.86
N TRP A 443 10.56 8.39 -17.13
CA TRP A 443 10.35 7.12 -17.84
C TRP A 443 9.61 7.28 -19.17
N LYS A 444 9.54 8.51 -19.69
CA LYS A 444 8.92 8.79 -20.99
C LYS A 444 9.53 7.92 -22.10
N GLY A 445 8.66 7.22 -22.83
CA GLY A 445 9.05 6.26 -23.86
C GLY A 445 9.47 4.88 -23.34
N ARG A 446 9.37 4.66 -22.02
CA ARG A 446 9.65 3.39 -21.32
C ARG A 446 8.51 2.99 -20.38
N GLU A 447 7.31 3.45 -20.65
CA GLU A 447 6.12 3.21 -19.83
C GLU A 447 5.87 1.72 -19.60
N GLY A 448 6.21 0.87 -20.58
CA GLY A 448 6.11 -0.58 -20.47
C GLY A 448 7.03 -1.23 -19.42
N GLN A 449 8.05 -0.53 -18.93
CA GLN A 449 8.89 -1.00 -17.84
C GLN A 449 8.29 -0.68 -16.46
N ILE A 450 7.36 0.27 -16.36
CA ILE A 450 6.71 0.65 -15.11
C ILE A 450 5.51 -0.27 -14.86
N LEU A 451 5.64 -1.17 -13.90
CA LEU A 451 4.55 -2.09 -13.53
C LEU A 451 3.43 -1.37 -12.78
N GLY A 452 3.77 -0.34 -12.02
CA GLY A 452 2.83 0.44 -11.24
C GLY A 452 3.47 1.12 -10.04
N LEU A 453 2.65 1.36 -9.02
CA LEU A 453 3.08 2.03 -7.79
C LEU A 453 2.66 1.27 -6.54
N GLN A 454 3.32 1.61 -5.43
CA GLN A 454 2.99 1.10 -4.11
C GLN A 454 3.24 2.16 -3.06
N ALA A 455 2.28 2.32 -2.14
CA ALA A 455 2.50 3.08 -0.90
C ALA A 455 3.00 2.14 0.19
N ASN A 456 3.90 2.64 1.04
CA ASN A 456 4.52 1.86 2.11
C ASN A 456 4.21 2.46 3.49
N MET A 457 3.87 1.59 4.42
CA MET A 457 3.64 1.92 5.82
C MET A 457 4.69 1.23 6.69
N TRP A 458 5.78 1.93 6.95
CA TRP A 458 6.77 1.56 7.95
C TRP A 458 6.24 1.87 9.36
N THR A 459 6.52 0.99 10.31
CA THR A 459 5.80 1.05 11.58
C THR A 459 6.65 1.36 12.81
N GLU A 460 7.90 1.81 12.66
CA GLU A 460 8.75 2.19 13.79
C GLU A 460 8.08 3.23 14.72
N ARG A 461 7.21 4.06 14.14
CA ARG A 461 6.49 5.13 14.87
C ARG A 461 4.98 4.95 14.89
N ILE A 462 4.52 3.73 14.61
CA ILE A 462 3.10 3.37 14.48
C ILE A 462 2.83 2.16 15.37
N ALA A 463 2.58 2.41 16.65
CA ALA A 463 2.49 1.37 17.67
C ALA A 463 1.09 0.75 17.82
N ASP A 464 0.04 1.39 17.29
CA ASP A 464 -1.33 0.91 17.42
C ASP A 464 -2.15 1.07 16.14
N GLU A 465 -3.29 0.35 16.09
CA GLU A 465 -4.19 0.33 14.92
C GLU A 465 -4.80 1.71 14.61
N ARG A 466 -5.07 2.51 15.63
CA ARG A 466 -5.69 3.82 15.44
C ARG A 466 -4.73 4.78 14.75
N ARG A 467 -3.44 4.71 15.12
CA ARG A 467 -2.40 5.48 14.46
C ARG A 467 -2.13 4.96 13.04
N LEU A 468 -2.12 3.64 12.85
CA LEU A 468 -2.00 3.03 11.53
C LEU A 468 -3.08 3.56 10.57
N ASP A 469 -4.33 3.58 11.01
CA ASP A 469 -5.45 4.10 10.23
C ASP A 469 -5.30 5.60 9.94
N TYR A 470 -4.95 6.39 10.96
CA TYR A 470 -4.74 7.83 10.85
C TYR A 470 -3.67 8.20 9.82
N MET A 471 -2.55 7.46 9.82
CA MET A 471 -1.45 7.69 8.89
C MET A 471 -1.72 7.10 7.49
N THR A 472 -2.64 6.14 7.37
CA THR A 472 -3.01 5.53 6.09
C THR A 472 -4.04 6.37 5.33
N PHE A 473 -5.08 6.86 6.03
CA PHE A 473 -6.21 7.53 5.39
C PHE A 473 -6.21 9.04 5.62
N PRO A 474 -6.51 9.85 4.56
CA PRO A 474 -7.00 9.42 3.25
C PRO A 474 -5.93 9.22 2.17
N ARG A 475 -4.62 9.23 2.50
CA ARG A 475 -3.54 9.15 1.49
C ARG A 475 -3.61 7.89 0.62
N LEU A 476 -4.08 6.77 1.18
CA LEU A 476 -4.25 5.53 0.40
C LEU A 476 -5.32 5.68 -0.68
N VAL A 477 -6.36 6.50 -0.45
CA VAL A 477 -7.36 6.84 -1.48
C VAL A 477 -6.72 7.59 -2.64
N ALA A 478 -5.85 8.57 -2.33
CA ALA A 478 -5.10 9.32 -3.35
C ALA A 478 -4.12 8.42 -4.13
N ALA A 479 -3.41 7.51 -3.47
CA ALA A 479 -2.52 6.57 -4.13
C ALA A 479 -3.29 5.62 -5.07
N ALA A 480 -4.46 5.16 -4.65
CA ALA A 480 -5.34 4.34 -5.48
C ALA A 480 -5.85 5.10 -6.71
N GLU A 481 -6.21 6.37 -6.54
CA GLU A 481 -6.63 7.26 -7.65
C GLU A 481 -5.51 7.38 -8.69
N VAL A 482 -4.28 7.65 -8.26
CA VAL A 482 -3.11 7.80 -9.14
C VAL A 482 -2.79 6.49 -9.89
N ALA A 483 -2.93 5.36 -9.23
CA ALA A 483 -2.65 4.05 -9.82
C ALA A 483 -3.71 3.61 -10.84
N TRP A 484 -4.94 4.07 -10.64
CA TRP A 484 -6.10 3.64 -11.43
C TRP A 484 -6.42 4.58 -12.59
N ALA A 485 -6.55 5.90 -12.30
CA ALA A 485 -7.07 6.88 -13.23
C ALA A 485 -6.07 7.25 -14.35
N ASP A 486 -6.60 7.65 -15.50
CA ASP A 486 -5.82 8.27 -16.57
C ASP A 486 -5.26 9.62 -16.07
N PRO A 487 -3.96 9.92 -16.28
CA PRO A 487 -3.35 11.19 -15.88
C PRO A 487 -4.11 12.42 -16.38
N ASP A 488 -4.60 12.36 -17.64
CA ASP A 488 -5.30 13.49 -18.27
C ASP A 488 -6.70 13.74 -17.65
N GLN A 489 -7.21 12.79 -16.87
CA GLN A 489 -8.50 12.89 -16.19
C GLN A 489 -8.37 13.16 -14.69
N LYS A 490 -7.14 13.23 -14.16
CA LYS A 490 -6.92 13.56 -12.74
C LYS A 490 -7.23 15.02 -12.47
N ASP A 491 -8.12 15.27 -11.53
CA ASP A 491 -8.45 16.59 -11.01
C ASP A 491 -8.51 16.55 -9.48
N TYR A 492 -7.55 17.23 -8.84
CA TYR A 492 -7.46 17.24 -7.38
C TYR A 492 -8.65 17.93 -6.71
N ASN A 493 -9.18 18.99 -7.30
CA ASN A 493 -10.35 19.67 -6.75
C ASN A 493 -11.60 18.78 -6.85
N ARG A 494 -11.78 18.06 -7.95
CA ARG A 494 -12.83 17.05 -8.09
C ARG A 494 -12.66 15.92 -7.08
N PHE A 495 -11.44 15.43 -6.89
CA PHE A 495 -11.14 14.43 -5.87
C PHE A 495 -11.52 14.91 -4.46
N LEU A 496 -11.13 16.15 -4.09
CA LEU A 496 -11.48 16.74 -2.79
C LEU A 496 -13.00 16.89 -2.59
N LYS A 497 -13.75 17.24 -3.63
CA LYS A 497 -15.23 17.33 -3.53
C LYS A 497 -15.89 16.00 -3.20
N LYS A 498 -15.36 14.88 -3.72
CA LYS A 498 -15.88 13.53 -3.44
C LYS A 498 -15.41 12.98 -2.09
N LEU A 499 -14.21 13.36 -1.63
CA LEU A 499 -13.55 12.74 -0.48
C LEU A 499 -14.39 12.71 0.80
N PRO A 500 -15.20 13.74 1.16
CA PRO A 500 -16.04 13.71 2.36
C PRO A 500 -16.97 12.49 2.43
N VAL A 501 -17.44 11.99 1.30
CA VAL A 501 -18.32 10.80 1.26
C VAL A 501 -17.56 9.55 1.69
N TYR A 502 -16.31 9.39 1.26
CA TYR A 502 -15.44 8.29 1.68
C TYR A 502 -15.07 8.40 3.17
N LEU A 503 -14.74 9.62 3.65
CA LEU A 503 -14.43 9.85 5.06
C LEU A 503 -15.63 9.53 5.97
N HIS A 504 -16.84 9.84 5.52
CA HIS A 504 -18.05 9.45 6.24
C HIS A 504 -18.22 7.91 6.31
N ASP A 505 -17.83 7.18 5.27
CA ASP A 505 -17.85 5.72 5.30
C ASP A 505 -16.81 5.15 6.28
N LEU A 506 -15.63 5.76 6.38
CA LEU A 506 -14.64 5.41 7.41
C LEU A 506 -15.21 5.63 8.82
N ASP A 507 -15.95 6.74 9.06
CA ASP A 507 -16.66 6.97 10.32
C ASP A 507 -17.64 5.84 10.65
N ARG A 508 -18.46 5.45 9.68
CA ARG A 508 -19.42 4.35 9.82
C ARG A 508 -18.76 3.01 10.17
N LEU A 509 -17.53 2.80 9.68
CA LEU A 509 -16.75 1.60 9.92
C LEU A 509 -15.89 1.66 11.19
N GLY A 510 -15.88 2.80 11.89
CA GLY A 510 -15.05 3.02 13.08
C GLY A 510 -13.56 3.15 12.77
N ILE A 511 -13.19 3.42 11.53
CA ILE A 511 -11.80 3.60 11.09
C ILE A 511 -11.39 5.05 11.35
N TYR A 512 -10.29 5.23 12.08
CA TYR A 512 -9.77 6.56 12.39
C TYR A 512 -8.94 7.08 11.22
N TYR A 513 -9.01 8.39 10.93
CA TYR A 513 -8.30 8.98 9.78
C TYR A 513 -7.86 10.42 10.07
N TYR A 514 -6.87 10.91 9.35
CA TYR A 514 -6.55 12.34 9.30
C TYR A 514 -7.61 13.07 8.48
N ASP A 515 -8.24 14.11 9.07
CA ASP A 515 -9.23 14.93 8.36
C ASP A 515 -8.52 16.11 7.68
N PRO A 516 -8.35 16.09 6.35
CA PRO A 516 -7.66 17.18 5.64
C PRO A 516 -8.47 18.47 5.57
N PHE A 517 -9.78 18.42 5.83
CA PHE A 517 -10.68 19.57 5.83
C PHE A 517 -10.78 20.25 7.20
N ASP A 518 -10.64 19.48 8.27
CA ASP A 518 -10.63 19.95 9.66
C ASP A 518 -9.68 19.09 10.52
N PRO A 519 -8.37 19.37 10.47
CA PRO A 519 -7.39 18.62 11.25
C PRO A 519 -7.63 18.65 12.77
N ALA A 520 -8.35 19.65 13.28
CA ALA A 520 -8.66 19.76 14.71
C ALA A 520 -9.78 18.80 15.15
N ARG A 521 -10.62 18.35 14.24
CA ARG A 521 -11.72 17.40 14.50
C ARG A 521 -11.23 16.05 14.97
N ARG A 522 -10.03 15.64 14.49
CA ARG A 522 -9.43 14.35 14.79
C ARG A 522 -8.02 14.52 15.31
N PRO A 523 -7.84 14.58 16.64
CA PRO A 523 -6.52 14.69 17.24
C PRO A 523 -5.58 13.57 16.79
N GLU A 524 -4.31 13.90 16.59
CA GLU A 524 -3.28 12.93 16.25
C GLU A 524 -3.20 11.83 17.34
N PRO A 525 -3.30 10.54 16.98
CA PRO A 525 -3.08 9.46 17.93
C PRO A 525 -1.62 9.44 18.40
N TRP A 526 -1.41 8.94 19.61
CA TRP A 526 -0.06 8.75 20.13
C TRP A 526 0.80 7.88 19.20
N GLY A 527 2.08 8.13 19.21
CA GLY A 527 3.10 7.30 18.55
C GLY A 527 4.42 7.40 19.32
N PRO A 528 5.34 6.45 19.16
CA PRO A 528 6.66 6.50 19.75
C PRO A 528 7.42 7.78 19.37
N ASP A 529 8.16 8.34 20.33
CA ASP A 529 8.96 9.56 20.14
C ASP A 529 10.05 9.39 19.08
N GLN A 530 10.48 10.51 18.48
CA GLN A 530 11.55 10.52 17.45
C GLN A 530 12.89 9.96 17.94
N GLY A 531 13.09 9.88 19.26
CA GLY A 531 14.30 9.36 19.89
C GLY A 531 14.19 7.90 20.36
N ALA A 532 13.04 7.25 20.22
CA ALA A 532 12.89 5.84 20.54
C ALA A 532 13.77 5.02 19.57
N THR A 533 14.90 4.57 20.06
CA THR A 533 15.75 3.59 19.40
C THR A 533 15.32 2.21 19.85
N PRO A 534 15.44 1.17 19.01
CA PRO A 534 15.26 -0.20 19.49
C PRO A 534 16.11 -0.40 20.73
N PRO A 535 15.61 -1.06 21.77
CA PRO A 535 16.44 -1.41 22.92
C PRO A 535 17.60 -2.29 22.46
N GLU A 536 18.78 -2.05 23.04
CA GLU A 536 20.02 -2.78 22.74
C GLU A 536 19.89 -4.29 22.98
#